data_6be662c421ce5dd441b778b5091a5cfd
#
_entry.id   6be662c421ce5dd441b778b5091a5cfd
#
_cell.length_a   1.000
_cell.length_b   1.000
_cell.length_c   1.000
_cell.angle_alpha   90.00
_cell.angle_beta   90.00
_cell.angle_gamma   90.00
#
_symmetry.space_group_name_H-M   'P 1'
#
loop_
_entity.id
_entity.type
_entity.pdbx_description
1 polymer ?
#
loop_
_entity_poly.entity_id
_entity_poly.type
_entity_poly.pdbx_seq_one_letter_code
_entity_poly.pdbx_strand_id
1 'polypeptide(L)'
;LSSEVRIGDVINCDDVNIYRQLSGGVTSSHILHGSANAIGGQTQLIKLRWGVAPELMKFEGADGFIKFALGENVKQSNWGDDNTVRFPQSRMGVEQVFEDAFTRAEEYMAAKNSGALVRTDLELEALVEILQEKRFITCHSYVQSEINMLMKVAERHDFKVNTFTHILEGYKVADKMKMHGAGASSFSDWWAYKYEVAEAIPQNPNILHEEGVVTAINSDDAEMARRLNQEAAKSIKYAGMSEEDALKMVTLNPAKL
;
A
#
# COMPACT_ATOMS: atom_id res chain seq x y z
N LEU A 1 15.89 2.34 -5.11
CA LEU A 1 14.66 2.14 -5.86
C LEU A 1 14.60 0.74 -6.44
N SER A 2 13.39 0.25 -6.69
CA SER A 2 13.13 -1.00 -7.41
C SER A 2 11.79 -0.94 -8.14
N SER A 3 11.48 0.24 -8.69
CA SER A 3 10.20 0.53 -9.35
C SER A 3 10.01 -0.24 -10.67
N GLU A 4 11.09 -0.74 -11.26
CA GLU A 4 11.09 -1.52 -12.50
C GLU A 4 10.70 -3.00 -12.32
N VAL A 5 10.83 -3.56 -11.11
CA VAL A 5 10.49 -4.97 -10.88
C VAL A 5 8.98 -5.17 -10.74
N ARG A 6 8.46 -6.32 -11.18
CA ARG A 6 7.02 -6.62 -11.21
C ARG A 6 6.72 -7.93 -10.51
N ILE A 7 5.88 -7.90 -9.47
CA ILE A 7 5.49 -9.11 -8.75
C ILE A 7 4.70 -10.08 -9.65
N GLY A 8 4.00 -9.54 -10.64
CA GLY A 8 3.24 -10.33 -11.61
C GLY A 8 4.07 -11.29 -12.46
N ASP A 9 5.40 -11.12 -12.50
CA ASP A 9 6.30 -12.00 -13.27
C ASP A 9 6.71 -13.25 -12.47
N VAL A 10 6.44 -13.30 -11.16
CA VAL A 10 6.91 -14.36 -10.25
C VAL A 10 5.79 -14.93 -9.37
N ILE A 11 4.56 -14.94 -9.86
CA ILE A 11 3.42 -15.49 -9.12
C ILE A 11 3.58 -16.98 -8.91
N ASN A 12 3.54 -17.43 -7.65
CA ASN A 12 3.43 -18.84 -7.30
C ASN A 12 1.95 -19.25 -7.28
N CYS A 13 1.47 -19.86 -8.36
CA CYS A 13 0.09 -20.31 -8.48
C CYS A 13 -0.26 -21.56 -7.66
N ASP A 14 0.74 -22.26 -7.15
CA ASP A 14 0.58 -23.48 -6.34
C ASP A 14 0.58 -23.20 -4.82
N ASP A 15 0.63 -21.92 -4.41
CA ASP A 15 0.57 -21.56 -3.00
C ASP A 15 -0.76 -21.99 -2.37
N VAL A 16 -0.69 -22.90 -1.40
CA VAL A 16 -1.85 -23.44 -0.67
C VAL A 16 -2.73 -22.33 -0.04
N ASN A 17 -2.19 -21.16 0.22
CA ASN A 17 -2.97 -20.03 0.75
C ASN A 17 -4.03 -19.53 -0.24
N ILE A 18 -3.84 -19.71 -1.55
CA ILE A 18 -4.87 -19.42 -2.55
C ILE A 18 -6.12 -20.25 -2.26
N TYR A 19 -5.94 -21.57 -2.08
CA TYR A 19 -7.04 -22.48 -1.75
C TYR A 19 -7.68 -22.15 -0.39
N ARG A 20 -6.86 -21.89 0.64
CA ARG A 20 -7.34 -21.58 1.99
C ARG A 20 -8.16 -20.31 2.01
N GLN A 21 -7.76 -19.26 1.29
CA GLN A 21 -8.49 -18.00 1.22
C GLN A 21 -9.80 -18.14 0.43
N LEU A 22 -9.79 -18.89 -0.68
CA LEU A 22 -11.02 -19.24 -1.40
C LEU A 22 -12.03 -19.94 -0.49
N SER A 23 -11.59 -20.85 0.38
CA SER A 23 -12.47 -21.53 1.34
C SER A 23 -13.07 -20.57 2.38
N GLY A 24 -12.46 -19.42 2.60
CA GLY A 24 -12.95 -18.32 3.45
C GLY A 24 -13.80 -17.29 2.69
N GLY A 25 -14.04 -17.48 1.38
CA GLY A 25 -14.81 -16.57 0.55
C GLY A 25 -14.03 -15.41 -0.05
N VAL A 26 -12.69 -15.38 0.09
CA VAL A 26 -11.84 -14.38 -0.55
C VAL A 26 -11.61 -14.79 -2.01
N THR A 27 -12.03 -13.96 -2.96
CA THR A 27 -12.01 -14.29 -4.39
C THR A 27 -10.93 -13.56 -5.18
N SER A 28 -10.38 -12.49 -4.61
CA SER A 28 -9.39 -11.62 -5.26
C SER A 28 -8.36 -11.13 -4.26
N SER A 29 -7.17 -10.83 -4.74
CA SER A 29 -6.10 -10.28 -3.92
C SER A 29 -5.27 -9.28 -4.71
N HIS A 30 -4.81 -8.23 -4.04
CA HIS A 30 -3.78 -7.34 -4.54
C HIS A 30 -2.44 -7.82 -3.99
N ILE A 31 -1.59 -8.40 -4.84
CA ILE A 31 -0.27 -8.89 -4.44
C ILE A 31 0.70 -7.72 -4.44
N LEU A 32 1.32 -7.49 -3.29
CA LEU A 32 2.20 -6.37 -3.04
C LEU A 32 3.65 -6.83 -2.86
N HIS A 33 4.58 -6.01 -3.31
CA HIS A 33 6.00 -6.12 -2.97
C HIS A 33 6.20 -5.98 -1.46
N GLY A 34 7.22 -6.60 -0.89
CA GLY A 34 7.59 -6.44 0.51
C GLY A 34 7.98 -4.99 0.85
N SER A 35 7.83 -4.58 2.12
CA SER A 35 7.93 -3.17 2.54
C SER A 35 9.36 -2.70 2.84
N ALA A 36 10.40 -3.35 2.33
CA ALA A 36 11.79 -3.03 2.62
C ALA A 36 12.34 -1.82 1.84
N ASN A 37 11.69 -1.40 0.77
CA ASN A 37 12.11 -0.28 -0.07
C ASN A 37 11.10 0.87 0.02
N ALA A 38 11.59 2.12 0.11
CA ALA A 38 10.72 3.30 0.08
C ALA A 38 9.87 3.30 -1.20
N ILE A 39 10.52 3.11 -2.35
CA ILE A 39 9.87 2.87 -3.63
C ILE A 39 10.18 1.43 -4.03
N GLY A 40 9.19 0.57 -3.93
CA GLY A 40 9.25 -0.86 -4.21
C GLY A 40 8.83 -1.20 -5.64
N GLY A 41 8.42 -2.44 -5.86
CA GLY A 41 8.04 -2.96 -7.18
C GLY A 41 6.58 -2.73 -7.54
N GLN A 42 6.29 -2.95 -8.80
CA GLN A 42 4.96 -2.95 -9.37
C GLN A 42 4.16 -4.14 -8.87
N THR A 43 2.91 -3.92 -8.56
CA THR A 43 2.02 -4.89 -7.93
C THR A 43 1.14 -5.60 -8.96
N GLN A 44 0.36 -6.58 -8.54
CA GLN A 44 -0.54 -7.31 -9.41
C GLN A 44 -1.87 -7.63 -8.72
N LEU A 45 -2.98 -7.27 -9.34
CA LEU A 45 -4.30 -7.76 -8.97
C LEU A 45 -4.53 -9.15 -9.55
N ILE A 46 -4.97 -10.09 -8.70
CA ILE A 46 -5.26 -11.46 -9.11
C ILE A 46 -6.65 -11.92 -8.67
N LYS A 47 -7.21 -12.80 -9.46
CA LYS A 47 -8.35 -13.66 -9.07
C LYS A 47 -7.79 -14.91 -8.41
N LEU A 48 -8.26 -15.24 -7.23
CA LEU A 48 -7.82 -16.46 -6.54
C LEU A 48 -8.45 -17.66 -7.24
N ARG A 49 -7.71 -18.26 -8.17
CA ARG A 49 -8.11 -19.42 -8.95
C ARG A 49 -7.13 -20.55 -8.72
N TRP A 50 -7.49 -21.47 -7.86
CA TRP A 50 -6.66 -22.63 -7.58
C TRP A 50 -6.51 -23.55 -8.80
N GLY A 51 -5.28 -23.98 -9.09
CA GLY A 51 -5.00 -24.95 -10.15
C GLY A 51 -4.91 -24.39 -11.57
N VAL A 52 -4.82 -23.07 -11.73
CA VAL A 52 -4.60 -22.44 -13.06
C VAL A 52 -3.19 -21.86 -13.15
N ALA A 53 -2.71 -21.67 -14.38
CA ALA A 53 -1.42 -21.00 -14.64
C ALA A 53 -1.45 -19.54 -14.14
N PRO A 54 -0.29 -18.96 -13.75
CA PRO A 54 -0.19 -17.60 -13.21
C PRO A 54 -0.86 -16.53 -14.07
N GLU A 55 -0.73 -16.64 -15.39
CA GLU A 55 -1.32 -15.67 -16.32
C GLU A 55 -2.87 -15.64 -16.27
N LEU A 56 -3.49 -16.79 -16.00
CA LEU A 56 -4.95 -16.90 -15.88
C LEU A 56 -5.50 -16.38 -14.54
N MET A 57 -4.62 -16.09 -13.59
CA MET A 57 -4.99 -15.47 -12.32
C MET A 57 -5.05 -13.95 -12.43
N LYS A 58 -4.28 -13.32 -13.31
CA LYS A 58 -4.22 -11.87 -13.44
C LYS A 58 -5.57 -11.29 -13.83
N PHE A 59 -5.91 -10.13 -13.27
CA PHE A 59 -7.04 -9.34 -13.75
C PHE A 59 -6.67 -8.71 -15.10
N GLU A 60 -7.44 -8.99 -16.12
CA GLU A 60 -7.32 -8.34 -17.41
C GLU A 60 -7.88 -6.91 -17.32
N GLY A 61 -7.12 -5.93 -17.81
CA GLY A 61 -7.53 -4.53 -17.83
C GLY A 61 -7.54 -3.83 -16.46
N ALA A 62 -6.96 -4.45 -15.43
CA ALA A 62 -6.78 -3.79 -14.15
C ALA A 62 -5.76 -2.66 -14.24
N ASP A 63 -5.99 -1.60 -13.47
CA ASP A 63 -5.04 -0.50 -13.34
C ASP A 63 -3.69 -0.97 -12.79
N GLY A 64 -2.63 -0.30 -13.19
CA GLY A 64 -1.28 -0.57 -12.70
C GLY A 64 -1.04 0.10 -11.34
N PHE A 65 -0.51 -0.65 -10.38
CA PHE A 65 -0.12 -0.12 -9.08
C PHE A 65 1.37 -0.34 -8.81
N ILE A 66 1.88 0.40 -7.82
CA ILE A 66 3.24 0.27 -7.31
C ILE A 66 3.22 0.34 -5.78
N LYS A 67 4.07 -0.44 -5.13
CA LYS A 67 4.20 -0.46 -3.68
C LYS A 67 5.22 0.55 -3.20
N PHE A 68 4.79 1.50 -2.38
CA PHE A 68 5.66 2.33 -1.56
C PHE A 68 5.65 1.84 -0.11
N ALA A 69 6.64 2.26 0.66
CA ALA A 69 6.72 1.95 2.08
C ALA A 69 7.39 3.05 2.89
N LEU A 70 6.97 3.14 4.14
CA LEU A 70 7.47 4.05 5.17
C LEU A 70 7.97 3.25 6.37
N GLY A 71 8.56 3.92 7.35
CA GLY A 71 8.80 3.39 8.67
C GLY A 71 10.01 2.47 8.82
N GLU A 72 9.93 1.64 9.84
CA GLU A 72 11.04 0.80 10.27
C GLU A 72 11.44 -0.25 9.24
N ASN A 73 10.49 -0.76 8.49
CA ASN A 73 10.75 -1.75 7.45
C ASN A 73 11.67 -1.19 6.35
N VAL A 74 11.58 0.11 6.06
CA VAL A 74 12.43 0.78 5.08
C VAL A 74 13.78 1.15 5.66
N LYS A 75 13.81 1.81 6.83
CA LYS A 75 15.07 2.28 7.42
C LYS A 75 15.92 1.17 8.04
N GLN A 76 15.31 0.07 8.50
CA GLN A 76 15.96 -1.13 9.03
C GLN A 76 16.98 -0.91 10.16
N SER A 77 17.06 0.27 10.73
CA SER A 77 18.06 0.66 11.73
C SER A 77 17.96 -0.13 13.05
N ASN A 78 16.87 -0.85 13.28
CA ASN A 78 16.62 -1.62 14.49
C ASN A 78 16.67 -3.15 14.27
N TRP A 79 17.18 -3.62 13.13
CA TRP A 79 17.15 -5.04 12.76
C TRP A 79 18.35 -5.86 13.28
N GLY A 80 19.19 -5.26 14.14
CA GLY A 80 20.33 -5.92 14.76
C GLY A 80 21.60 -5.88 13.93
N ASP A 81 22.64 -6.56 14.42
CA ASP A 81 24.00 -6.49 13.88
C ASP A 81 24.19 -7.21 12.54
N ASP A 82 23.32 -8.15 12.23
CA ASP A 82 23.38 -8.92 10.98
C ASP A 82 22.77 -8.17 9.77
N ASN A 83 22.28 -6.95 10.00
CA ASN A 83 21.62 -6.18 8.95
C ASN A 83 22.63 -5.41 8.10
N THR A 84 22.43 -5.43 6.78
CA THR A 84 23.25 -4.62 5.87
C THR A 84 22.93 -3.14 6.05
N VAL A 85 23.93 -2.37 6.45
CA VAL A 85 23.82 -0.91 6.56
C VAL A 85 23.63 -0.31 5.16
N ARG A 86 22.48 0.31 4.93
CA ARG A 86 22.15 1.01 3.68
C ARG A 86 21.33 2.27 3.94
N PHE A 87 21.40 3.24 3.05
CA PHE A 87 20.49 4.38 3.04
C PHE A 87 19.08 3.95 2.53
N PRO A 88 17.98 4.47 3.12
CA PRO A 88 17.91 5.36 4.29
C PRO A 88 17.92 4.62 5.63
N GLN A 89 18.42 5.26 6.69
CA GLN A 89 18.41 4.74 8.05
C GLN A 89 17.59 5.59 9.04
N SER A 90 16.92 6.60 8.53
CA SER A 90 16.04 7.48 9.32
C SER A 90 14.81 7.85 8.53
N ARG A 91 13.77 8.31 9.23
CA ARG A 91 12.53 8.81 8.60
C ARG A 91 12.79 10.01 7.68
N MET A 92 13.72 10.88 8.05
CA MET A 92 14.18 11.98 7.19
C MET A 92 14.84 11.47 5.90
N GLY A 93 15.64 10.40 6.00
CA GLY A 93 16.24 9.78 4.82
C GLY A 93 15.20 9.11 3.91
N VAL A 94 14.11 8.58 4.48
CA VAL A 94 12.99 8.03 3.69
C VAL A 94 12.32 9.15 2.87
N GLU A 95 12.05 10.32 3.48
CA GLU A 95 11.55 11.49 2.75
C GLU A 95 12.48 11.86 1.59
N GLN A 96 13.80 11.92 1.86
CA GLN A 96 14.80 12.29 0.85
C GLN A 96 14.83 11.31 -0.35
N VAL A 97 14.56 10.02 -0.12
CA VAL A 97 14.46 9.06 -1.23
C VAL A 97 13.30 9.41 -2.17
N PHE A 98 12.15 9.81 -1.63
CA PHE A 98 11.01 10.21 -2.46
C PHE A 98 11.29 11.51 -3.21
N GLU A 99 11.81 12.54 -2.54
CA GLU A 99 12.16 13.83 -3.15
C GLU A 99 13.15 13.64 -4.33
N ASP A 100 14.24 12.92 -4.11
CA ASP A 100 15.24 12.65 -5.15
C ASP A 100 14.62 11.87 -6.33
N ALA A 101 13.85 10.84 -6.03
CA ALA A 101 13.28 9.98 -7.06
C ALA A 101 12.29 10.73 -7.97
N PHE A 102 11.40 11.55 -7.40
CA PHE A 102 10.43 12.30 -8.19
C PHE A 102 11.07 13.49 -8.89
N THR A 103 12.04 14.18 -8.30
CA THR A 103 12.85 15.20 -9.00
C THR A 103 13.50 14.59 -10.25
N ARG A 104 14.15 13.44 -10.14
CA ARG A 104 14.77 12.74 -11.27
C ARG A 104 13.72 12.30 -12.31
N ALA A 105 12.55 11.86 -11.89
CA ALA A 105 11.47 11.48 -12.80
C ALA A 105 10.94 12.66 -13.59
N GLU A 106 10.77 13.82 -12.97
CA GLU A 106 10.38 15.08 -13.62
C GLU A 106 11.42 15.54 -14.66
N GLU A 107 12.71 15.54 -14.27
CA GLU A 107 13.81 15.87 -15.19
C GLU A 107 13.86 14.91 -16.39
N TYR A 108 13.72 13.61 -16.15
CA TYR A 108 13.68 12.59 -17.17
C TYR A 108 12.49 12.78 -18.13
N MET A 109 11.30 13.03 -17.58
CA MET A 109 10.10 13.30 -18.38
C MET A 109 10.25 14.56 -19.22
N ALA A 110 10.80 15.64 -18.65
CA ALA A 110 11.06 16.89 -19.36
C ALA A 110 12.08 16.69 -20.52
N ALA A 111 13.15 15.93 -20.28
CA ALA A 111 14.13 15.61 -21.30
C ALA A 111 13.53 14.81 -22.47
N LYS A 112 12.69 13.80 -22.18
CA LYS A 112 11.96 13.04 -23.22
C LYS A 112 11.03 13.94 -24.03
N ASN A 113 10.27 14.81 -23.36
CA ASN A 113 9.32 15.71 -24.01
C ASN A 113 10.01 16.79 -24.88
N SER A 114 11.25 17.15 -24.57
CA SER A 114 12.04 18.09 -25.42
C SER A 114 12.55 17.47 -26.72
N GLY A 115 12.38 16.17 -26.91
CA GLY A 115 12.93 15.43 -28.03
C GLY A 115 14.43 15.10 -27.93
N ALA A 116 15.02 15.29 -26.74
CA ALA A 116 16.40 14.89 -26.49
C ALA A 116 16.56 13.36 -26.58
N LEU A 117 17.74 12.93 -27.04
CA LEU A 117 18.08 11.51 -27.01
C LEU A 117 18.39 11.08 -25.56
N VAL A 118 17.42 10.45 -24.93
CA VAL A 118 17.53 9.96 -23.55
C VAL A 118 17.51 8.43 -23.55
N ARG A 119 18.45 7.82 -22.82
CA ARG A 119 18.41 6.37 -22.59
C ARG A 119 17.17 6.04 -21.75
N THR A 120 16.44 5.00 -22.14
CA THR A 120 15.32 4.50 -21.31
C THR A 120 15.82 4.05 -19.94
N ASP A 121 15.23 4.62 -18.90
CA ASP A 121 15.45 4.28 -17.50
C ASP A 121 14.17 3.65 -16.95
N LEU A 122 14.20 2.34 -16.74
CA LEU A 122 13.01 1.57 -16.33
C LEU A 122 12.52 1.93 -14.92
N GLU A 123 13.41 2.37 -14.02
CA GLU A 123 13.01 2.88 -12.70
C GLU A 123 12.19 4.16 -12.86
N LEU A 124 12.70 5.10 -13.67
CA LEU A 124 12.05 6.41 -13.85
C LEU A 124 10.79 6.32 -14.72
N GLU A 125 10.71 5.39 -15.67
CA GLU A 125 9.48 5.16 -16.46
C GLU A 125 8.28 4.87 -15.54
N ALA A 126 8.45 4.01 -14.53
CA ALA A 126 7.39 3.69 -13.59
C ALA A 126 6.95 4.91 -12.74
N LEU A 127 7.88 5.80 -12.40
CA LEU A 127 7.57 7.05 -11.68
C LEU A 127 6.91 8.08 -12.61
N VAL A 128 7.32 8.17 -13.85
CA VAL A 128 6.66 9.02 -14.86
C VAL A 128 5.22 8.58 -15.08
N GLU A 129 4.92 7.28 -15.06
CA GLU A 129 3.54 6.80 -15.11
C GLU A 129 2.70 7.28 -13.93
N ILE A 130 3.30 7.45 -12.73
CA ILE A 130 2.63 8.05 -11.56
C ILE A 130 2.32 9.52 -11.83
N LEU A 131 3.30 10.30 -12.27
CA LEU A 131 3.15 11.72 -12.62
C LEU A 131 2.12 11.95 -13.74
N GLN A 132 1.87 10.94 -14.56
CA GLN A 132 0.88 10.95 -15.65
C GLN A 132 -0.47 10.34 -15.25
N GLU A 133 -0.68 10.03 -13.97
CA GLU A 133 -1.89 9.39 -13.45
C GLU A 133 -2.23 8.03 -14.12
N LYS A 134 -1.22 7.31 -14.61
CA LYS A 134 -1.36 5.99 -15.25
C LYS A 134 -1.02 4.84 -14.32
N ARG A 135 -0.35 5.12 -13.21
CA ARG A 135 0.02 4.16 -12.17
C ARG A 135 -0.32 4.71 -10.81
N PHE A 136 -0.89 3.86 -9.98
CA PHE A 136 -1.44 4.22 -8.68
C PHE A 136 -0.55 3.69 -7.55
N ILE A 137 -0.52 4.40 -6.42
CA ILE A 137 0.34 4.09 -5.28
C ILE A 137 -0.45 3.42 -4.17
N THR A 138 0.05 2.26 -3.70
CA THR A 138 -0.32 1.70 -2.41
C THR A 138 0.88 1.75 -1.49
N CYS A 139 0.74 2.36 -0.30
CA CYS A 139 1.86 2.68 0.58
C CYS A 139 1.72 2.02 1.95
N HIS A 140 2.66 1.12 2.29
CA HIS A 140 2.80 0.60 3.65
C HIS A 140 3.14 1.73 4.63
N SER A 141 2.37 1.87 5.71
CA SER A 141 2.53 2.97 6.66
C SER A 141 1.86 2.65 8.01
N TYR A 142 2.43 3.15 9.10
CA TYR A 142 1.84 3.04 10.43
C TYR A 142 1.68 4.41 11.09
N VAL A 143 2.74 5.21 11.11
CA VAL A 143 2.90 6.41 11.94
C VAL A 143 2.37 7.64 11.21
N GLN A 144 1.53 8.42 11.88
CA GLN A 144 0.85 9.59 11.31
C GLN A 144 1.80 10.66 10.74
N SER A 145 2.96 10.87 11.36
CA SER A 145 3.91 11.88 10.87
C SER A 145 4.52 11.52 9.51
N GLU A 146 4.74 10.22 9.26
CA GLU A 146 5.27 9.72 7.99
C GLU A 146 4.19 9.73 6.90
N ILE A 147 2.94 9.41 7.26
CA ILE A 147 1.78 9.51 6.35
C ILE A 147 1.62 10.96 5.88
N ASN A 148 1.62 11.90 6.83
CA ASN A 148 1.54 13.33 6.52
C ASN A 148 2.75 13.82 5.71
N MET A 149 3.95 13.32 5.99
CA MET A 149 5.15 13.63 5.21
C MET A 149 5.00 13.23 3.76
N LEU A 150 4.57 11.98 3.49
CA LEU A 150 4.45 11.49 2.10
C LEU A 150 3.33 12.22 1.33
N MET A 151 2.22 12.59 1.98
CA MET A 151 1.20 13.44 1.33
C MET A 151 1.79 14.80 0.91
N LYS A 152 2.64 15.41 1.75
CA LYS A 152 3.31 16.67 1.40
C LYS A 152 4.33 16.53 0.27
N VAL A 153 5.06 15.40 0.21
CA VAL A 153 5.93 15.09 -0.94
C VAL A 153 5.07 15.00 -2.21
N ALA A 154 3.97 14.26 -2.13
CA ALA A 154 3.05 14.11 -3.26
C ALA A 154 2.49 15.46 -3.75
N GLU A 155 2.13 16.35 -2.83
CA GLU A 155 1.68 17.71 -3.15
C GLU A 155 2.77 18.56 -3.83
N ARG A 156 4.04 18.43 -3.43
CA ARG A 156 5.17 19.16 -4.04
C ARG A 156 5.48 18.72 -5.47
N HIS A 157 5.27 17.45 -5.77
CA HIS A 157 5.55 16.83 -7.07
C HIS A 157 4.31 16.55 -7.92
N ASP A 158 3.15 17.11 -7.52
CA ASP A 158 1.88 17.01 -8.24
C ASP A 158 1.46 15.56 -8.55
N PHE A 159 1.62 14.66 -7.57
CA PHE A 159 1.07 13.31 -7.65
C PHE A 159 0.20 12.99 -6.43
N LYS A 160 -0.43 11.81 -6.42
CA LYS A 160 -1.34 11.39 -5.37
C LYS A 160 -0.96 10.03 -4.80
N VAL A 161 -1.01 9.89 -3.49
CA VAL A 161 -1.00 8.59 -2.84
C VAL A 161 -2.43 8.06 -2.80
N ASN A 162 -2.69 6.97 -3.53
CA ASN A 162 -4.06 6.48 -3.69
C ASN A 162 -4.54 5.73 -2.44
N THR A 163 -3.69 4.88 -1.85
CA THR A 163 -4.05 4.09 -0.67
C THR A 163 -2.89 3.97 0.30
N PHE A 164 -3.12 4.29 1.56
CA PHE A 164 -2.23 3.93 2.66
C PHE A 164 -2.64 2.59 3.25
N THR A 165 -1.72 1.64 3.29
CA THR A 165 -1.95 0.26 3.73
C THR A 165 -1.38 0.02 5.12
N HIS A 166 -2.09 -0.74 5.95
CA HIS A 166 -1.75 -1.01 7.35
C HIS A 166 -1.77 0.25 8.25
N ILE A 167 -2.58 1.23 7.88
CA ILE A 167 -2.58 2.59 8.43
C ILE A 167 -3.12 2.63 9.88
N LEU A 168 -2.33 2.21 10.86
CA LEU A 168 -2.78 2.07 12.25
C LEU A 168 -2.95 3.40 12.99
N GLU A 169 -2.23 4.46 12.60
CA GLU A 169 -2.43 5.82 13.13
C GLU A 169 -3.21 6.75 12.18
N GLY A 170 -3.92 6.19 11.22
CA GLY A 170 -4.73 6.97 10.26
C GLY A 170 -5.73 7.90 10.91
N TYR A 171 -6.31 7.47 12.04
CA TYR A 171 -7.27 8.27 12.81
C TYR A 171 -6.75 9.65 13.24
N LYS A 172 -5.42 9.82 13.33
CA LYS A 172 -4.80 11.11 13.71
C LYS A 172 -4.67 12.10 12.55
N VAL A 173 -4.84 11.64 11.32
CA VAL A 173 -4.67 12.42 10.08
C VAL A 173 -5.81 12.19 9.07
N ALA A 174 -6.95 11.70 9.55
CA ALA A 174 -8.09 11.33 8.71
C ALA A 174 -8.61 12.50 7.87
N ASP A 175 -8.68 13.70 8.46
CA ASP A 175 -9.05 14.96 7.78
C ASP A 175 -8.12 15.28 6.62
N LYS A 176 -6.82 15.16 6.82
CA LYS A 176 -5.80 15.40 5.78
C LYS A 176 -5.85 14.35 4.67
N MET A 177 -6.05 13.08 5.03
CA MET A 177 -6.24 12.01 4.06
C MET A 177 -7.46 12.26 3.20
N LYS A 178 -8.56 12.72 3.80
CA LYS A 178 -9.76 13.11 3.08
C LYS A 178 -9.51 14.25 2.10
N MET A 179 -8.79 15.31 2.52
CA MET A 179 -8.43 16.43 1.65
C MET A 179 -7.50 16.00 0.51
N HIS A 180 -6.52 15.16 0.79
CA HIS A 180 -5.61 14.59 -0.21
C HIS A 180 -6.35 13.64 -1.18
N GLY A 181 -7.46 13.07 -0.74
CA GLY A 181 -8.24 12.09 -1.47
C GLY A 181 -7.64 10.68 -1.45
N ALA A 182 -6.83 10.37 -0.44
CA ALA A 182 -6.29 9.04 -0.23
C ALA A 182 -7.32 8.10 0.39
N GLY A 183 -7.29 6.82 0.01
CA GLY A 183 -7.97 5.76 0.71
C GLY A 183 -7.11 5.11 1.79
N ALA A 184 -7.71 4.22 2.55
CA ALA A 184 -7.09 3.55 3.68
C ALA A 184 -7.35 2.05 3.68
N SER A 185 -6.35 1.28 4.05
CA SER A 185 -6.51 -0.13 4.40
C SER A 185 -5.86 -0.34 5.77
N SER A 186 -6.59 -0.92 6.72
CA SER A 186 -6.15 -1.03 8.11
C SER A 186 -6.32 -2.44 8.66
N PHE A 187 -5.52 -2.80 9.66
CA PHE A 187 -5.83 -3.91 10.54
C PHE A 187 -6.97 -3.53 11.50
N SER A 188 -7.72 -4.50 11.98
CA SER A 188 -8.86 -4.24 12.86
C SER A 188 -8.43 -3.96 14.31
N ASP A 189 -7.62 -4.83 14.90
CA ASP A 189 -7.23 -4.74 16.32
C ASP A 189 -5.79 -5.24 16.59
N TRP A 190 -4.92 -5.07 15.62
CA TRP A 190 -3.51 -5.43 15.73
C TRP A 190 -2.72 -4.28 16.38
N TRP A 191 -2.65 -4.24 17.68
CA TRP A 191 -1.87 -3.24 18.40
C TRP A 191 -0.72 -3.87 19.16
N ALA A 192 0.31 -3.05 19.46
CA ALA A 192 1.39 -3.36 20.39
C ALA A 192 2.25 -4.60 20.06
N TYR A 193 2.20 -5.12 18.82
CA TYR A 193 3.11 -6.21 18.42
C TYR A 193 4.52 -5.73 18.09
N LYS A 194 4.71 -4.42 17.94
CA LYS A 194 5.99 -3.71 17.88
C LYS A 194 5.81 -2.27 18.32
N TYR A 195 6.90 -1.58 18.68
CA TYR A 195 6.84 -0.22 19.20
C TYR A 195 6.21 0.79 18.22
N GLU A 196 6.51 0.65 16.93
CA GLU A 196 5.98 1.53 15.85
C GLU A 196 4.43 1.55 15.77
N VAL A 197 3.76 0.58 16.36
CA VAL A 197 2.30 0.46 16.38
C VAL A 197 1.70 0.57 17.79
N ALA A 198 2.45 1.13 18.73
CA ALA A 198 2.03 1.25 20.13
C ALA A 198 0.75 2.09 20.32
N GLU A 199 0.48 3.02 19.41
CA GLU A 199 -0.69 3.91 19.48
C GLU A 199 -1.86 3.49 18.57
N ALA A 200 -1.81 2.25 18.04
CA ALA A 200 -2.94 1.69 17.28
C ALA A 200 -4.17 1.52 18.19
N ILE A 201 -5.34 1.85 17.65
CA ILE A 201 -6.62 1.70 18.31
C ILE A 201 -7.63 0.97 17.42
N PRO A 202 -8.52 0.15 17.97
CA PRO A 202 -9.49 -0.63 17.19
C PRO A 202 -10.57 0.24 16.52
N GLN A 203 -10.75 1.49 16.95
CA GLN A 203 -11.68 2.46 16.35
C GLN A 203 -11.14 3.11 15.09
N ASN A 204 -9.83 2.95 14.78
CA ASN A 204 -9.18 3.60 13.63
C ASN A 204 -9.94 3.44 12.31
N PRO A 205 -10.39 2.25 11.88
CA PRO A 205 -11.13 2.10 10.63
C PRO A 205 -12.46 2.88 10.61
N ASN A 206 -13.13 2.95 11.76
CA ASN A 206 -14.39 3.67 11.88
C ASN A 206 -14.21 5.19 11.81
N ILE A 207 -13.20 5.73 12.50
CA ILE A 207 -12.88 7.16 12.47
C ILE A 207 -12.54 7.60 11.04
N LEU A 208 -11.73 6.82 10.32
CA LEU A 208 -11.43 7.07 8.92
C LEU A 208 -12.69 7.06 8.05
N HIS A 209 -13.57 6.09 8.26
CA HIS A 209 -14.84 5.98 7.54
C HIS A 209 -15.77 7.17 7.82
N GLU A 210 -15.94 7.56 9.07
CA GLU A 210 -16.78 8.71 9.48
C GLU A 210 -16.28 10.02 8.91
N GLU A 211 -14.97 10.21 8.79
CA GLU A 211 -14.36 11.36 8.11
C GLU A 211 -14.60 11.34 6.59
N GLY A 212 -15.04 10.20 6.06
CA GLY A 212 -15.35 10.01 4.64
C GLY A 212 -14.15 9.54 3.81
N VAL A 213 -13.15 8.94 4.43
CA VAL A 213 -12.08 8.21 3.76
C VAL A 213 -12.61 6.82 3.35
N VAL A 214 -12.42 6.42 2.10
CA VAL A 214 -12.71 5.04 1.68
C VAL A 214 -11.78 4.11 2.44
N THR A 215 -12.35 3.28 3.30
CA THR A 215 -11.58 2.44 4.24
C THR A 215 -11.88 0.97 4.03
N ALA A 216 -10.82 0.16 3.93
CA ALA A 216 -10.89 -1.30 3.90
C ALA A 216 -10.24 -1.92 5.15
N ILE A 217 -10.61 -3.15 5.45
CA ILE A 217 -9.91 -4.01 6.40
C ILE A 217 -9.07 -5.00 5.62
N ASN A 218 -7.80 -5.10 5.98
CA ASN A 218 -6.88 -6.08 5.45
C ASN A 218 -6.23 -6.91 6.57
N SER A 219 -5.58 -7.98 6.20
CA SER A 219 -4.76 -8.79 7.09
C SER A 219 -3.43 -9.11 6.43
N ASP A 220 -2.38 -9.12 7.22
CA ASP A 220 -1.02 -9.51 6.82
C ASP A 220 -0.68 -10.92 7.35
N ASP A 221 -1.71 -11.69 7.68
CA ASP A 221 -1.62 -13.04 8.22
C ASP A 221 -2.46 -14.01 7.37
N ALA A 222 -1.87 -15.13 6.97
CA ALA A 222 -2.51 -16.11 6.09
C ALA A 222 -3.76 -16.77 6.69
N GLU A 223 -3.82 -16.92 8.02
CA GLU A 223 -4.99 -17.48 8.69
C GLU A 223 -6.10 -16.44 8.88
N MET A 224 -5.76 -15.19 9.19
CA MET A 224 -6.74 -14.12 9.37
C MET A 224 -7.28 -13.61 8.03
N ALA A 225 -6.48 -13.64 6.96
CA ALA A 225 -6.91 -13.23 5.63
C ALA A 225 -8.13 -14.01 5.11
N ARG A 226 -8.30 -15.28 5.50
CA ARG A 226 -9.51 -16.06 5.17
C ARG A 226 -10.72 -15.77 6.05
N ARG A 227 -10.59 -14.86 7.03
CA ARG A 227 -11.62 -14.49 8.01
C ARG A 227 -11.89 -12.98 8.02
N LEU A 228 -11.73 -12.31 6.89
CA LEU A 228 -11.88 -10.85 6.80
C LEU A 228 -13.26 -10.35 7.27
N ASN A 229 -14.31 -11.16 7.12
CA ASN A 229 -15.63 -10.85 7.67
C ASN A 229 -15.62 -10.74 9.22
N GLN A 230 -14.83 -11.57 9.90
CA GLN A 230 -14.65 -11.48 11.35
C GLN A 230 -13.81 -10.27 11.74
N GLU A 231 -12.79 -9.95 10.95
CA GLU A 231 -11.98 -8.75 11.15
C GLU A 231 -12.83 -7.48 10.98
N ALA A 232 -13.66 -7.40 9.94
CA ALA A 232 -14.59 -6.29 9.74
C ALA A 232 -15.63 -6.17 10.87
N ALA A 233 -16.15 -7.28 11.37
CA ALA A 233 -17.12 -7.28 12.48
C ALA A 233 -16.59 -6.66 13.78
N LYS A 234 -15.28 -6.56 13.94
CA LYS A 234 -14.68 -5.86 15.08
C LYS A 234 -14.97 -4.35 15.05
N SER A 235 -15.11 -3.74 13.87
CA SER A 235 -15.55 -2.34 13.73
C SER A 235 -16.98 -2.13 14.25
N ILE A 236 -17.86 -3.11 14.07
CA ILE A 236 -19.20 -3.08 14.68
C ILE A 236 -19.07 -3.11 16.21
N LYS A 237 -18.29 -4.06 16.73
CA LYS A 237 -18.15 -4.28 18.17
C LYS A 237 -17.48 -3.10 18.90
N TYR A 238 -16.41 -2.55 18.34
CA TYR A 238 -15.58 -1.55 19.03
C TYR A 238 -16.02 -0.11 18.77
N ALA A 239 -16.69 0.13 17.64
CA ALA A 239 -17.02 1.50 17.22
C ALA A 239 -18.50 1.70 16.84
N GLY A 240 -19.33 0.66 16.91
CA GLY A 240 -20.76 0.76 16.60
C GLY A 240 -21.07 0.97 15.10
N MET A 241 -20.14 0.61 14.23
CA MET A 241 -20.34 0.68 12.78
C MET A 241 -21.56 -0.15 12.35
N SER A 242 -22.26 0.24 11.29
CA SER A 242 -23.33 -0.57 10.73
C SER A 242 -22.80 -1.88 10.13
N GLU A 243 -23.62 -2.94 10.15
CA GLU A 243 -23.24 -4.22 9.53
C GLU A 243 -22.96 -4.07 8.03
N GLU A 244 -23.74 -3.22 7.35
CA GLU A 244 -23.56 -2.94 5.93
C GLU A 244 -22.22 -2.26 5.64
N ASP A 245 -21.84 -1.24 6.41
CA ASP A 245 -20.58 -0.53 6.21
C ASP A 245 -19.37 -1.39 6.60
N ALA A 246 -19.47 -2.19 7.65
CA ALA A 246 -18.45 -3.17 8.00
C ALA A 246 -18.26 -4.20 6.87
N LEU A 247 -19.33 -4.69 6.25
CA LEU A 247 -19.26 -5.60 5.11
C LEU A 247 -18.60 -4.92 3.88
N LYS A 248 -18.90 -3.65 3.63
CA LYS A 248 -18.26 -2.87 2.55
C LYS A 248 -16.74 -2.78 2.74
N MET A 249 -16.24 -2.74 3.96
CA MET A 249 -14.79 -2.68 4.24
C MET A 249 -14.02 -3.90 3.76
N VAL A 250 -14.68 -5.01 3.50
CA VAL A 250 -14.04 -6.26 3.00
C VAL A 250 -14.57 -6.71 1.64
N THR A 251 -15.42 -5.91 1.02
CA THR A 251 -16.02 -6.21 -0.30
C THR A 251 -15.91 -5.04 -1.27
N LEU A 252 -16.76 -4.03 -1.15
CA LEU A 252 -16.84 -2.89 -2.06
C LEU A 252 -15.64 -1.95 -1.94
N ASN A 253 -15.20 -1.67 -0.70
CA ASN A 253 -14.15 -0.68 -0.48
C ASN A 253 -12.78 -1.16 -1.00
N PRO A 254 -12.34 -2.43 -0.78
CA PRO A 254 -11.13 -2.94 -1.43
C PRO A 254 -11.17 -2.87 -2.96
N ALA A 255 -12.36 -2.99 -3.56
CA ALA A 255 -12.52 -2.88 -5.01
C ALA A 255 -12.48 -1.43 -5.54
N LYS A 256 -12.57 -0.44 -4.65
CA LYS A 256 -12.43 1.00 -4.98
C LYS A 256 -11.01 1.53 -4.77
N LEU A 257 -10.21 0.82 -3.97
CA LEU A 257 -8.85 1.18 -3.58
C LEU A 257 -7.80 0.56 -4.50
#